data_2d4e4950eaff2f4e32b229a904215abe
#
_entry.id   2d4e4950eaff2f4e32b229a904215abe
#
_cell.length_a   1.000
_cell.length_b   1.000
_cell.length_c   1.000
_cell.angle_alpha   90.00
_cell.angle_beta   90.00
_cell.angle_gamma   90.00
#
_symmetry.space_group_name_H-M   'P 1'
#
loop_
_entity.id
_entity.type
_entity.pdbx_description
1 polymer ?
#
loop_
_entity_poly.entity_id
_entity_poly.type
_entity_poly.pdbx_seq_one_letter_code
_entity_poly.pdbx_strand_id
1 'polypeptide(L)'
;MIYNEIGKTGLRVSNLSFGASSLGGVFHQIRETEAIDAVFTAVEKGMNFIDVSPYYGHYKAETVLGKALKEIPRNKYILSTKVGRYGKDGVNTWDYSGKRATESVYESMERLNVDYIDLINVHDIEFADLNQVVNET
;
A
#
# COMPACT_ATOMS: atom_id res chain seq x y z
N MET A 1 -11.08 0.68 19.58
CA MET A 1 -9.78 0.79 18.90
C MET A 1 -8.89 1.75 19.68
N ILE A 2 -7.61 1.44 19.85
CA ILE A 2 -6.61 2.32 20.48
C ILE A 2 -5.79 2.94 19.33
N TYR A 3 -5.42 4.23 19.47
CA TYR A 3 -4.65 4.94 18.45
C TYR A 3 -3.36 5.47 19.06
N ASN A 4 -2.25 5.23 18.34
CA ASN A 4 -0.91 5.65 18.74
C ASN A 4 -0.29 6.54 17.65
N GLU A 5 0.60 7.43 18.02
CA GLU A 5 1.34 8.24 17.07
C GLU A 5 2.52 7.45 16.47
N ILE A 6 2.72 7.55 15.16
CA ILE A 6 3.90 6.96 14.49
C ILE A 6 5.09 7.90 14.68
N GLY A 7 5.96 7.56 15.61
CA GLY A 7 7.18 8.32 15.89
C GLY A 7 6.86 9.79 16.16
N LYS A 8 7.43 10.70 15.35
CA LYS A 8 7.24 12.15 15.42
C LYS A 8 6.53 12.72 14.19
N THR A 9 5.76 11.89 13.49
CA THR A 9 5.10 12.27 12.22
C THR A 9 3.82 13.07 12.41
N GLY A 10 3.24 13.06 13.61
CA GLY A 10 1.90 13.59 13.88
C GLY A 10 0.76 12.67 13.39
N LEU A 11 1.08 11.56 12.71
CA LEU A 11 0.09 10.60 12.25
C LEU A 11 -0.35 9.68 13.39
N ARG A 12 -1.64 9.66 13.68
CA ARG A 12 -2.24 8.77 14.68
C ARG A 12 -2.92 7.59 14.03
N VAL A 13 -2.36 6.40 14.25
CA VAL A 13 -2.82 5.15 13.64
C VAL A 13 -3.43 4.21 14.67
N SER A 14 -4.38 3.40 14.23
CA SER A 14 -4.95 2.32 15.03
C SER A 14 -3.87 1.29 15.39
N ASN A 15 -3.99 0.69 16.56
CA ASN A 15 -3.10 -0.38 17.04
C ASN A 15 -3.24 -1.70 16.25
N LEU A 16 -4.28 -1.82 15.42
CA LEU A 16 -4.43 -2.83 14.38
C LEU A 16 -4.44 -2.14 13.03
N SER A 17 -3.66 -2.62 12.08
CA SER A 17 -3.60 -2.15 10.70
C SER A 17 -4.27 -3.15 9.75
N PHE A 18 -4.75 -2.66 8.64
CA PHE A 18 -5.27 -3.49 7.55
C PHE A 18 -4.15 -3.74 6.53
N GLY A 19 -3.62 -4.96 6.52
CA GLY A 19 -2.65 -5.41 5.50
C GLY A 19 -3.37 -5.89 4.25
N ALA A 20 -3.23 -5.18 3.15
CA ALA A 20 -4.02 -5.37 1.93
C ALA A 20 -3.46 -6.45 0.97
N SER A 21 -2.43 -7.20 1.33
CA SER A 21 -1.81 -8.22 0.45
C SER A 21 -2.80 -9.28 -0.03
N SER A 22 -3.73 -9.70 0.84
CA SER A 22 -4.77 -10.68 0.52
C SER A 22 -5.71 -10.22 -0.61
N LEU A 23 -5.91 -8.91 -0.78
CA LEU A 23 -6.75 -8.36 -1.86
C LEU A 23 -6.17 -8.67 -3.25
N GLY A 24 -4.86 -8.87 -3.34
CA GLY A 24 -4.14 -9.29 -4.54
C GLY A 24 -4.22 -10.80 -4.82
N GLY A 25 -4.82 -11.58 -3.92
CA GLY A 25 -4.85 -13.04 -4.04
C GLY A 25 -3.51 -13.70 -3.72
N VAL A 26 -2.65 -13.06 -2.94
CA VAL A 26 -1.28 -13.53 -2.62
C VAL A 26 -1.29 -14.87 -1.89
N PHE A 27 -2.23 -15.09 -0.98
CA PHE A 27 -2.31 -16.32 -0.19
C PHE A 27 -3.32 -17.32 -0.74
N HIS A 28 -4.44 -16.85 -1.26
CA HIS A 28 -5.49 -17.64 -1.89
C HIS A 28 -6.37 -16.74 -2.75
N GLN A 29 -7.12 -17.34 -3.66
CA GLN A 29 -8.09 -16.57 -4.44
C GLN A 29 -9.22 -16.06 -3.55
N ILE A 30 -9.56 -14.78 -3.72
CA ILE A 30 -10.66 -14.12 -3.02
C ILE A 30 -11.58 -13.47 -4.06
N ARG A 31 -12.88 -13.49 -3.81
CA ARG A 31 -13.83 -12.72 -4.63
C ARG A 31 -13.64 -11.23 -4.38
N GLU A 32 -13.66 -10.45 -5.43
CA GLU A 32 -13.44 -9.00 -5.33
C GLU A 32 -14.44 -8.32 -4.39
N THR A 33 -15.69 -8.74 -4.40
CA THR A 33 -16.72 -8.22 -3.49
C THR A 33 -16.38 -8.47 -2.03
N GLU A 34 -15.93 -9.68 -1.68
CA GLU A 34 -15.49 -10.00 -0.31
C GLU A 34 -14.26 -9.19 0.10
N ALA A 35 -13.34 -8.97 -0.84
CA ALA A 35 -12.16 -8.15 -0.62
C ALA A 35 -12.55 -6.69 -0.27
N ILE A 36 -13.47 -6.10 -1.03
CA ILE A 36 -13.98 -4.74 -0.83
C ILE A 36 -14.75 -4.65 0.51
N ASP A 37 -15.63 -5.60 0.81
CA ASP A 37 -16.38 -5.66 2.07
C ASP A 37 -15.46 -5.76 3.29
N ALA A 38 -14.34 -6.48 3.16
CA ALA A 38 -13.34 -6.55 4.23
C ALA A 38 -12.70 -5.19 4.52
N VAL A 39 -12.42 -4.38 3.49
CA VAL A 39 -11.88 -3.02 3.66
C VAL A 39 -12.90 -2.13 4.39
N PHE A 40 -14.16 -2.14 3.95
CA PHE A 40 -15.22 -1.37 4.61
C PHE A 40 -15.38 -1.79 6.08
N THR A 41 -15.44 -3.08 6.34
CA THR A 41 -15.55 -3.61 7.70
C THR A 41 -14.38 -3.18 8.57
N ALA A 42 -13.15 -3.23 8.06
CA ALA A 42 -11.97 -2.80 8.79
C ALA A 42 -12.05 -1.32 9.19
N VAL A 43 -12.39 -0.45 8.24
CA VAL A 43 -12.52 1.00 8.50
C VAL A 43 -13.68 1.29 9.46
N GLU A 44 -14.84 0.65 9.30
CA GLU A 44 -15.98 0.78 10.21
C GLU A 44 -15.66 0.32 11.64
N LYS A 45 -14.80 -0.70 11.80
CA LYS A 45 -14.30 -1.15 13.11
C LYS A 45 -13.20 -0.24 13.69
N GLY A 46 -12.83 0.82 12.99
CA GLY A 46 -11.88 1.84 13.43
C GLY A 46 -10.43 1.54 13.07
N MET A 47 -10.13 0.59 12.19
CA MET A 47 -8.81 0.48 11.59
C MET A 47 -8.64 1.63 10.61
N ASN A 48 -7.68 2.51 10.89
CA ASN A 48 -7.41 3.66 10.03
C ASN A 48 -6.03 3.61 9.36
N PHE A 49 -5.23 2.56 9.59
CA PHE A 49 -3.95 2.39 8.92
C PHE A 49 -4.03 1.23 7.92
N ILE A 50 -3.86 1.54 6.65
CA ILE A 50 -3.94 0.60 5.53
C ILE A 50 -2.59 0.52 4.86
N ASP A 51 -2.04 -0.70 4.78
CA ASP A 51 -0.75 -0.96 4.13
C ASP A 51 -0.93 -1.86 2.91
N VAL A 52 -0.34 -1.45 1.79
CA VAL A 52 -0.41 -2.14 0.51
C VAL A 52 0.96 -2.10 -0.20
N SER A 53 1.07 -2.70 -1.37
CA SER A 53 2.26 -2.63 -2.23
C SER A 53 1.89 -2.90 -3.70
N PRO A 54 2.59 -2.27 -4.66
CA PRO A 54 2.54 -2.63 -6.08
C PRO A 54 2.85 -4.10 -6.34
N TYR A 55 3.75 -4.68 -5.55
CA TYR A 55 4.14 -6.09 -5.66
C TYR A 55 2.99 -7.07 -5.33
N TYR A 56 2.06 -6.71 -4.45
CA TYR A 56 1.03 -7.63 -3.97
C TYR A 56 0.03 -7.98 -5.07
N GLY A 57 0.14 -9.24 -5.55
CA GLY A 57 -0.66 -9.74 -6.66
C GLY A 57 -0.41 -9.00 -7.97
N HIS A 58 0.82 -8.47 -8.17
CA HIS A 58 1.23 -7.71 -9.35
C HIS A 58 0.20 -6.59 -9.67
N TYR A 59 0.16 -5.59 -8.78
CA TYR A 59 -0.72 -4.40 -8.81
C TYR A 59 -2.20 -4.67 -8.47
N LYS A 60 -2.64 -5.93 -8.40
CA LYS A 60 -4.05 -6.27 -8.16
C LYS A 60 -4.52 -5.77 -6.80
N ALA A 61 -3.70 -5.89 -5.75
CA ALA A 61 -4.08 -5.44 -4.40
C ALA A 61 -4.39 -3.95 -4.37
N GLU A 62 -3.55 -3.10 -4.99
CA GLU A 62 -3.81 -1.66 -5.07
C GLU A 62 -5.06 -1.35 -5.90
N THR A 63 -5.26 -2.03 -7.02
CA THR A 63 -6.44 -1.85 -7.87
C THR A 63 -7.75 -2.20 -7.14
N VAL A 64 -7.78 -3.31 -6.41
CA VAL A 64 -8.95 -3.72 -5.62
C VAL A 64 -9.17 -2.79 -4.43
N LEU A 65 -8.11 -2.44 -3.73
CA LEU A 65 -8.17 -1.46 -2.63
C LEU A 65 -8.70 -0.11 -3.11
N GLY A 66 -8.21 0.38 -4.25
CA GLY A 66 -8.64 1.65 -4.83
C GLY A 66 -10.14 1.73 -5.13
N LYS A 67 -10.77 0.60 -5.48
CA LYS A 67 -12.23 0.53 -5.64
C LYS A 67 -12.97 0.78 -4.32
N ALA A 68 -12.46 0.23 -3.22
CA ALA A 68 -13.02 0.48 -1.89
C ALA A 68 -12.74 1.92 -1.42
N LEU A 69 -11.51 2.42 -1.60
CA LEU A 69 -11.09 3.74 -1.14
C LEU A 69 -11.87 4.87 -1.80
N LYS A 70 -12.33 4.68 -3.03
CA LYS A 70 -13.18 5.64 -3.75
C LYS A 70 -14.46 6.00 -2.99
N GLU A 71 -15.01 5.06 -2.23
CA GLU A 71 -16.24 5.23 -1.46
C GLU A 71 -15.99 5.62 0.01
N ILE A 72 -14.71 5.66 0.46
CA ILE A 72 -14.32 6.00 1.82
C ILE A 72 -13.75 7.43 1.86
N PRO A 73 -14.29 8.33 2.70
CA PRO A 73 -13.72 9.67 2.83
C PRO A 73 -12.23 9.63 3.16
N ARG A 74 -11.39 10.36 2.40
CA ARG A 74 -9.93 10.31 2.47
C ARG A 74 -9.36 10.55 3.88
N ASN A 75 -10.03 11.36 4.69
CA ASN A 75 -9.63 11.65 6.07
C ASN A 75 -9.94 10.53 7.08
N LYS A 76 -10.50 9.42 6.64
CA LYS A 76 -10.81 8.27 7.51
C LYS A 76 -9.68 7.25 7.59
N TYR A 77 -8.65 7.36 6.76
CA TYR A 77 -7.55 6.41 6.73
C TYR A 77 -6.21 7.10 6.45
N ILE A 78 -5.17 6.43 6.92
CA ILE A 78 -3.76 6.71 6.64
C ILE A 78 -3.29 5.58 5.72
N LEU A 79 -2.76 5.94 4.57
CA LEU A 79 -2.41 5.02 3.49
C LEU A 79 -0.90 4.88 3.37
N SER A 80 -0.43 3.64 3.44
CA SER A 80 0.96 3.27 3.20
C SER A 80 1.05 2.39 1.95
N THR A 81 1.97 2.71 1.04
CA THR A 81 2.38 1.80 -0.04
C THR A 81 3.91 1.72 -0.12
N LYS A 82 4.42 1.04 -1.13
CA LYS A 82 5.85 0.72 -1.21
C LYS A 82 6.41 1.00 -2.61
N VAL A 83 7.73 1.17 -2.67
CA VAL A 83 8.51 1.28 -3.91
C VAL A 83 9.67 0.29 -3.88
N GLY A 84 10.31 0.05 -5.01
CA GLY A 84 11.52 -0.76 -5.13
C GLY A 84 11.28 -2.20 -5.59
N ARG A 85 10.19 -2.85 -5.18
CA ARG A 85 9.80 -4.19 -5.64
C ARG A 85 8.49 -4.16 -6.41
N TYR A 86 8.50 -4.76 -7.59
CA TYR A 86 7.38 -4.73 -8.52
C TYR A 86 7.12 -6.13 -9.10
N GLY A 87 6.12 -6.24 -9.97
CA GLY A 87 5.87 -7.42 -10.78
C GLY A 87 5.55 -6.99 -12.21
N LYS A 88 5.99 -7.77 -13.19
CA LYS A 88 5.64 -7.59 -14.59
C LYS A 88 5.48 -8.95 -15.24
N ASP A 89 4.35 -9.17 -15.92
CA ASP A 89 4.06 -10.41 -16.65
C ASP A 89 4.29 -11.68 -15.81
N GLY A 90 3.94 -11.64 -14.53
CA GLY A 90 4.12 -12.74 -13.59
C GLY A 90 5.55 -12.90 -13.04
N VAL A 91 6.48 -12.01 -13.43
CA VAL A 91 7.88 -12.02 -12.98
C VAL A 91 8.10 -10.93 -11.94
N ASN A 92 8.80 -11.27 -10.85
CA ASN A 92 9.24 -10.29 -9.88
C ASN A 92 10.35 -9.42 -10.46
N THR A 93 10.25 -8.13 -10.25
CA THR A 93 11.27 -7.16 -10.66
C THR A 93 11.62 -6.23 -9.51
N TRP A 94 12.87 -5.81 -9.46
CA TRP A 94 13.39 -4.85 -8.49
C TRP A 94 14.01 -3.68 -9.22
N ASP A 95 13.65 -2.47 -8.84
CA ASP A 95 14.27 -1.24 -9.33
C ASP A 95 14.16 -0.17 -8.25
N TYR A 96 15.28 0.14 -7.65
CA TYR A 96 15.42 1.10 -6.54
C TYR A 96 15.94 2.46 -7.02
N SER A 97 15.90 2.75 -8.34
CA SER A 97 16.25 4.06 -8.85
C SER A 97 15.22 5.12 -8.45
N GLY A 98 15.67 6.33 -8.15
CA GLY A 98 14.79 7.45 -7.81
C GLY A 98 13.78 7.77 -8.92
N LYS A 99 14.17 7.59 -10.19
CA LYS A 99 13.24 7.70 -11.32
C LYS A 99 12.08 6.72 -11.19
N ARG A 100 12.38 5.42 -11.02
CA ARG A 100 11.34 4.38 -10.93
C ARG A 100 10.49 4.52 -9.68
N ALA A 101 11.10 4.90 -8.55
CA ALA A 101 10.37 5.20 -7.31
C ALA A 101 9.34 6.31 -7.53
N THR A 102 9.74 7.41 -8.14
CA THR A 102 8.85 8.54 -8.46
C THR A 102 7.70 8.11 -9.39
N GLU A 103 7.99 7.42 -10.48
CA GLU A 103 6.98 6.89 -11.40
C GLU A 103 5.99 5.97 -10.67
N SER A 104 6.51 5.07 -9.82
CA SER A 104 5.71 4.12 -9.05
C SER A 104 4.74 4.79 -8.09
N VAL A 105 5.12 5.89 -7.46
CA VAL A 105 4.22 6.65 -6.57
C VAL A 105 3.01 7.16 -7.34
N TYR A 106 3.20 7.78 -8.49
CA TYR A 106 2.09 8.27 -9.33
C TYR A 106 1.21 7.12 -9.84
N GLU A 107 1.81 6.03 -10.30
CA GLU A 107 1.08 4.83 -10.73
C GLU A 107 0.25 4.22 -9.57
N SER A 108 0.79 4.21 -8.34
CA SER A 108 0.06 3.75 -7.16
C SER A 108 -1.09 4.66 -6.81
N MET A 109 -0.92 5.98 -6.86
CA MET A 109 -2.00 6.95 -6.64
C MET A 109 -3.14 6.75 -7.64
N GLU A 110 -2.83 6.49 -8.92
CA GLU A 110 -3.82 6.19 -9.95
C GLU A 110 -4.59 4.91 -9.63
N ARG A 111 -3.89 3.79 -9.32
CA ARG A 111 -4.53 2.51 -8.97
C ARG A 111 -5.38 2.59 -7.70
N LEU A 112 -4.92 3.36 -6.71
CA LEU A 112 -5.56 3.53 -5.42
C LEU A 112 -6.70 4.57 -5.44
N ASN A 113 -6.86 5.33 -6.53
CA ASN A 113 -7.82 6.44 -6.66
C ASN A 113 -7.66 7.50 -5.56
N VAL A 114 -6.42 7.94 -5.31
CA VAL A 114 -6.10 8.94 -4.28
C VAL A 114 -5.22 10.06 -4.84
N ASP A 115 -5.32 11.24 -4.26
CA ASP A 115 -4.52 12.40 -4.63
C ASP A 115 -3.20 12.50 -3.84
N TYR A 116 -3.06 11.72 -2.77
CA TYR A 116 -1.83 11.63 -1.98
C TYR A 116 -1.74 10.33 -1.20
N ILE A 117 -0.51 9.96 -0.85
CA ILE A 117 -0.15 8.82 0.00
C ILE A 117 0.51 9.38 1.26
N ASP A 118 0.17 8.84 2.44
CA ASP A 118 0.70 9.34 3.72
C ASP A 118 2.10 8.81 4.03
N LEU A 119 2.38 7.55 3.65
CA LEU A 119 3.64 6.88 3.93
C LEU A 119 4.11 6.07 2.71
N ILE A 120 5.39 6.17 2.40
CA ILE A 120 6.07 5.34 1.41
C ILE A 120 7.18 4.56 2.11
N ASN A 121 7.23 3.25 1.87
CA ASN A 121 8.31 2.40 2.34
C ASN A 121 9.12 1.85 1.17
N VAL A 122 10.41 1.70 1.33
CA VAL A 122 11.24 0.97 0.37
C VAL A 122 11.13 -0.53 0.68
N HIS A 123 10.67 -1.32 -0.27
CA HIS A 123 10.29 -2.72 -0.12
C HIS A 123 11.50 -3.64 -0.28
N ASP A 124 11.66 -4.60 0.66
CA ASP A 124 12.63 -5.69 0.55
C ASP A 124 14.05 -5.19 0.25
N ILE A 125 14.53 -4.23 1.03
CA ILE A 125 15.83 -3.57 0.86
C ILE A 125 17.02 -4.52 0.99
N GLU A 126 16.82 -5.72 1.54
CA GLU A 126 17.81 -6.79 1.60
C GLU A 126 18.26 -7.30 0.22
N PHE A 127 17.49 -7.00 -0.83
CA PHE A 127 17.83 -7.32 -2.23
C PHE A 127 18.43 -6.14 -2.99
N ALA A 128 18.68 -5.01 -2.32
CA ALA A 128 19.15 -3.78 -2.92
C ALA A 128 20.56 -3.40 -2.51
N ASP A 129 21.21 -2.53 -3.29
CA ASP A 129 22.37 -1.77 -2.82
C ASP A 129 21.84 -0.68 -1.85
N LEU A 130 22.26 -0.76 -0.58
CA LEU A 130 21.83 0.19 0.44
C LEU A 130 22.26 1.64 0.14
N ASN A 131 23.38 1.84 -0.57
CA ASN A 131 23.77 3.19 -1.00
C ASN A 131 22.76 3.76 -1.99
N GLN A 132 22.27 2.94 -2.91
CA GLN A 132 21.22 3.34 -3.86
C GLN A 132 19.92 3.65 -3.11
N VAL A 133 19.49 2.78 -2.20
CA VAL A 133 18.27 2.99 -1.41
C VAL A 133 18.31 4.29 -0.63
N VAL A 134 19.43 4.60 0.02
CA VAL A 134 19.55 5.79 0.87
C VAL A 134 19.66 7.09 0.08
N ASN A 135 20.28 7.06 -1.12
CA ASN A 135 20.62 8.28 -1.86
C ASN A 135 19.74 8.52 -3.10
N GLU A 136 19.01 7.52 -3.60
CA GLU A 136 18.22 7.65 -4.83
C GLU A 136 16.74 7.35 -4.63
N THR A 137 16.39 6.32 -3.82
CA THR A 137 15.00 5.90 -3.63
C THR A 137 14.30 6.76 -2.57
#